data_6fc1a9dfcaede7354a8e3eb7fcb56e33
#
_entry.id   6fc1a9dfcaede7354a8e3eb7fcb56e33
#
_cell.length_a   1.000
_cell.length_b   1.000
_cell.length_c   1.000
_cell.angle_alpha   90.00
_cell.angle_beta   90.00
_cell.angle_gamma   90.00
#
_symmetry.space_group_name_H-M   'P 1'
#
loop_
_entity.id
_entity.type
_entity.pdbx_description
1 polymer ?
#
loop_
_entity_poly.entity_id
_entity_poly.type
_entity_poly.pdbx_seq_one_letter_code
_entity_poly.pdbx_strand_id
1 'polypeptide(L)'
;MRIPKITSLFMMLTFLTTASLSASGEMGITAEASSGPLKVMSFNLRYAANDSQPWENRRPVTRNLILEHQPDVIGTQEGLHRQIVDLENDLPGYDRIGVGREGGSLGEYMAIFYNTERLRPLEQSHFWLSDTPQTISSASWGNQIPRMATWVRFQDLRNGKTFYMVNTHLDHQSEVSRQKSAALIVDKMKAFDPDIPVVITGDFNTLPGSDTYSIFTSNGLSDAHVTAKKRTNDDLGTFHNYKDPTGGGSGNRIDWILHGQGWNVLHSEIINYKENGQYPSDHYPVMMKGTLQQSNKTTGETVPKQPFTTALHITEVVANSNEQGNYNYVEIYNPTNREIDLEGYQIYYYYDPALPFDKSKSNRWTITKGRYSINTLIGPNETKVVWIKKQPCCYDLSLEQFLANYHADGDKLLPSQVLAVFTPGSNQGLNGTSTNGRSLGISSPSGTHLVGVQFNSGQLDAGVNESITYQEPAPLMSSMQKKDTFQRPSPGQP
;
A
#
# COMPACT_ATOMS: atom_id res chain seq x y z
N MET A 1 -74.61 -8.48 36.16
CA MET A 1 -75.74 -8.92 35.31
C MET A 1 -75.21 -9.74 34.18
N ARG A 2 -75.82 -10.88 33.92
CA ARG A 2 -75.39 -12.07 33.25
C ARG A 2 -74.82 -11.92 31.83
N ILE A 3 -73.73 -12.66 31.57
CA ILE A 3 -73.22 -13.09 30.28
C ILE A 3 -74.11 -14.19 29.67
N PRO A 4 -74.24 -14.31 28.38
CA PRO A 4 -74.24 -15.67 27.83
C PRO A 4 -73.15 -15.91 26.77
N LYS A 5 -72.62 -17.11 26.89
CA LYS A 5 -71.75 -17.78 25.91
C LYS A 5 -72.55 -18.16 24.66
N ILE A 6 -71.89 -18.02 23.49
CA ILE A 6 -72.33 -18.72 22.27
C ILE A 6 -71.15 -19.50 21.72
N THR A 7 -71.36 -20.80 21.67
CA THR A 7 -70.53 -21.83 21.03
C THR A 7 -70.73 -21.79 19.51
N SER A 8 -69.67 -21.89 18.76
CA SER A 8 -69.82 -22.10 17.30
C SER A 8 -68.95 -23.22 16.80
N LEU A 9 -69.54 -23.99 15.96
CA LEU A 9 -69.30 -25.30 15.41
C LEU A 9 -68.22 -25.30 14.34
N PHE A 10 -67.27 -26.24 14.43
CA PHE A 10 -66.29 -26.57 13.39
C PHE A 10 -66.97 -27.26 12.21
N MET A 11 -66.76 -26.77 11.01
CA MET A 11 -67.06 -27.49 9.77
C MET A 11 -65.77 -27.57 8.94
N MET A 12 -65.22 -28.77 8.87
CA MET A 12 -64.03 -29.13 8.12
C MET A 12 -64.40 -29.43 6.69
N LEU A 13 -63.92 -28.62 5.74
CA LEU A 13 -64.10 -28.87 4.29
C LEU A 13 -62.73 -29.11 3.66
N THR A 14 -62.46 -30.36 3.33
CA THR A 14 -61.27 -30.81 2.58
C THR A 14 -61.45 -30.54 1.12
N PHE A 15 -60.59 -29.64 0.54
CA PHE A 15 -60.42 -29.54 -0.91
C PHE A 15 -59.06 -30.14 -1.27
N LEU A 16 -59.08 -31.25 -2.01
CA LEU A 16 -57.95 -31.71 -2.79
C LEU A 16 -57.79 -30.77 -4.01
N THR A 17 -56.69 -30.08 -4.14
CA THR A 17 -56.27 -29.48 -5.38
C THR A 17 -54.92 -30.04 -5.79
N THR A 18 -54.92 -30.70 -6.94
CA THR A 18 -53.72 -31.18 -7.63
C THR A 18 -52.90 -29.96 -8.09
N ALA A 19 -51.69 -29.81 -7.53
CA ALA A 19 -50.72 -28.81 -7.99
C ALA A 19 -49.91 -29.39 -9.16
N SER A 20 -50.13 -28.87 -10.35
CA SER A 20 -49.22 -29.02 -11.49
C SER A 20 -47.99 -28.19 -11.27
N LEU A 21 -46.83 -28.86 -11.14
CA LEU A 21 -45.51 -28.22 -11.14
C LEU A 21 -45.21 -27.68 -12.53
N SER A 22 -45.33 -26.40 -12.73
CA SER A 22 -44.70 -25.67 -13.83
C SER A 22 -43.34 -25.17 -13.32
N ALA A 23 -42.25 -25.79 -13.76
CA ALA A 23 -40.89 -25.27 -13.55
C ALA A 23 -40.69 -24.01 -14.40
N SER A 24 -40.94 -22.85 -13.82
CA SER A 24 -40.45 -21.58 -14.35
C SER A 24 -39.03 -21.40 -13.86
N GLY A 25 -38.05 -21.58 -14.78
CA GLY A 25 -36.66 -21.21 -14.53
C GLY A 25 -36.56 -19.71 -14.27
N GLU A 26 -36.47 -19.31 -13.02
CA GLU A 26 -35.98 -17.99 -12.67
C GLU A 26 -34.48 -17.91 -13.04
N MET A 27 -34.20 -17.28 -14.20
CA MET A 27 -32.88 -16.71 -14.42
C MET A 27 -32.67 -15.65 -13.34
N GLY A 28 -32.02 -16.05 -12.26
CA GLY A 28 -31.52 -15.13 -11.25
C GLY A 28 -30.53 -14.18 -11.89
N ILE A 29 -31.01 -13.03 -12.36
CA ILE A 29 -30.14 -11.87 -12.56
C ILE A 29 -29.72 -11.46 -11.15
N THR A 30 -28.55 -11.93 -10.70
CA THR A 30 -27.90 -11.33 -9.55
C THR A 30 -27.59 -9.89 -9.94
N ALA A 31 -28.34 -8.94 -9.41
CA ALA A 31 -28.01 -7.54 -9.50
C ALA A 31 -26.60 -7.39 -8.91
N GLU A 32 -25.59 -7.13 -9.76
CA GLU A 32 -24.29 -6.69 -9.28
C GLU A 32 -24.55 -5.52 -8.34
N ALA A 33 -24.18 -5.70 -7.08
CA ALA A 33 -24.25 -4.59 -6.13
C ALA A 33 -23.47 -3.43 -6.75
N SER A 34 -24.17 -2.35 -7.08
CA SER A 34 -23.62 -1.16 -7.73
C SER A 34 -22.53 -0.59 -6.80
N SER A 35 -21.31 -1.03 -6.98
CA SER A 35 -20.16 -0.38 -6.34
C SER A 35 -20.05 0.99 -6.99
N GLY A 36 -20.34 2.05 -6.23
CA GLY A 36 -20.27 3.42 -6.74
C GLY A 36 -18.93 3.71 -7.44
N PRO A 37 -18.86 4.76 -8.27
CA PRO A 37 -17.65 5.09 -9.03
C PRO A 37 -16.45 5.27 -8.12
N LEU A 38 -15.25 4.92 -8.60
CA LEU A 38 -14.00 5.25 -7.98
C LEU A 38 -13.70 6.73 -8.15
N LYS A 39 -13.19 7.34 -7.09
CA LYS A 39 -12.70 8.72 -7.06
C LYS A 39 -11.17 8.69 -7.04
N VAL A 40 -10.56 9.15 -8.11
CA VAL A 40 -9.09 9.25 -8.26
C VAL A 40 -8.71 10.72 -8.24
N MET A 41 -7.74 11.08 -7.41
CA MET A 41 -7.25 12.47 -7.28
C MET A 41 -5.76 12.55 -7.64
N SER A 42 -5.37 13.60 -8.35
CA SER A 42 -3.97 14.05 -8.46
C SER A 42 -3.82 15.33 -7.66
N PHE A 43 -2.83 15.40 -6.78
CA PHE A 43 -2.67 16.54 -5.90
C PHE A 43 -1.19 16.87 -5.61
N ASN A 44 -0.65 17.87 -6.29
CA ASN A 44 0.62 18.46 -5.92
C ASN A 44 0.46 19.19 -4.57
N LEU A 45 1.15 18.71 -3.52
CA LEU A 45 1.03 19.22 -2.15
C LEU A 45 1.79 20.53 -1.91
N ARG A 46 2.59 20.97 -2.86
CA ARG A 46 3.62 22.01 -2.65
C ARG A 46 4.54 21.64 -1.48
N TYR A 47 5.82 21.44 -1.72
CA TYR A 47 6.77 21.10 -0.66
C TYR A 47 6.76 22.11 0.49
N ALA A 48 7.14 21.66 1.68
CA ALA A 48 7.20 22.51 2.88
C ALA A 48 8.40 23.45 2.81
N ALA A 49 8.23 24.57 2.10
CA ALA A 49 9.20 25.66 2.04
C ALA A 49 9.06 26.58 3.26
N ASN A 50 10.16 27.23 3.62
CA ASN A 50 10.14 28.32 4.61
C ASN A 50 9.81 29.65 3.89
N ASP A 51 8.55 29.82 3.53
CA ASP A 51 8.03 30.96 2.77
C ASP A 51 6.73 31.52 3.41
N SER A 52 6.03 32.39 2.70
CA SER A 52 4.78 32.99 3.17
C SER A 52 3.59 32.02 3.23
N GLN A 53 3.74 30.80 2.75
CA GLN A 53 2.71 29.76 2.70
C GLN A 53 3.23 28.46 3.39
N PRO A 54 3.60 28.52 4.68
CA PRO A 54 4.21 27.40 5.37
C PRO A 54 3.24 26.22 5.46
N TRP A 55 3.79 25.02 5.52
CA TRP A 55 3.00 23.79 5.58
C TRP A 55 2.03 23.77 6.77
N GLU A 56 2.44 24.30 7.91
CA GLU A 56 1.64 24.37 9.14
C GLU A 56 0.29 25.05 8.92
N ASN A 57 0.24 26.08 8.09
CA ASN A 57 -0.99 26.79 7.74
C ASN A 57 -1.82 26.02 6.70
N ARG A 58 -1.15 25.35 5.76
CA ARG A 58 -1.77 24.61 4.67
C ARG A 58 -2.28 23.23 5.09
N ARG A 59 -1.62 22.56 6.03
CA ARG A 59 -1.94 21.21 6.51
C ARG A 59 -3.41 21.03 6.88
N PRO A 60 -4.03 21.85 7.75
CA PRO A 60 -5.45 21.68 8.10
C PRO A 60 -6.36 21.84 6.89
N VAL A 61 -6.05 22.76 5.97
CA VAL A 61 -6.82 23.01 4.75
C VAL A 61 -6.69 21.83 3.79
N THR A 62 -5.49 21.27 3.65
CA THR A 62 -5.21 20.06 2.86
C THR A 62 -6.00 18.85 3.39
N ARG A 63 -5.94 18.63 4.71
CA ARG A 63 -6.72 17.58 5.38
C ARG A 63 -8.23 17.75 5.11
N ASN A 64 -8.77 18.93 5.32
CA ASN A 64 -10.20 19.20 5.21
C ASN A 64 -10.67 19.00 3.77
N LEU A 65 -9.90 19.44 2.77
CA LEU A 65 -10.17 19.18 1.36
C LEU A 65 -10.29 17.67 1.08
N ILE A 66 -9.32 16.87 1.56
CA ILE A 66 -9.32 15.43 1.32
C ILE A 66 -10.51 14.76 2.02
N LEU A 67 -10.80 15.14 3.27
CA LEU A 67 -11.93 14.61 4.04
C LEU A 67 -13.29 15.00 3.43
N GLU A 68 -13.42 16.20 2.84
CA GLU A 68 -14.63 16.64 2.17
C GLU A 68 -14.88 15.88 0.87
N HIS A 69 -13.86 15.75 0.03
CA HIS A 69 -13.99 15.12 -1.27
C HIS A 69 -13.94 13.59 -1.22
N GLN A 70 -13.32 13.03 -0.18
CA GLN A 70 -13.21 11.58 0.07
C GLN A 70 -12.74 10.81 -1.19
N PRO A 71 -11.59 11.12 -1.78
CA PRO A 71 -11.06 10.33 -2.87
C PRO A 71 -10.74 8.91 -2.42
N ASP A 72 -11.01 7.91 -3.27
CA ASP A 72 -10.64 6.52 -2.96
C ASP A 72 -9.12 6.31 -3.07
N VAL A 73 -8.48 7.08 -3.97
CA VAL A 73 -7.02 7.06 -4.15
C VAL A 73 -6.50 8.42 -4.59
N ILE A 74 -5.32 8.81 -4.09
CA ILE A 74 -4.69 10.11 -4.32
C ILE A 74 -3.23 9.88 -4.74
N GLY A 75 -2.85 10.33 -5.93
CA GLY A 75 -1.43 10.52 -6.27
C GLY A 75 -0.97 11.89 -5.84
N THR A 76 0.04 11.95 -4.97
CA THR A 76 0.58 13.22 -4.48
C THR A 76 1.96 13.49 -5.03
N GLN A 77 2.30 14.77 -5.24
CA GLN A 77 3.60 15.24 -5.68
C GLN A 77 4.15 16.26 -4.68
N GLU A 78 5.44 16.49 -4.68
CA GLU A 78 6.19 17.42 -3.85
C GLU A 78 6.17 17.18 -2.33
N GLY A 79 5.38 16.26 -1.82
CA GLY A 79 5.30 16.00 -0.38
C GLY A 79 6.66 15.58 0.19
N LEU A 80 7.22 16.37 1.11
CA LEU A 80 8.38 15.94 1.90
C LEU A 80 7.95 14.91 2.96
N HIS A 81 8.88 14.11 3.44
CA HIS A 81 8.62 13.05 4.44
C HIS A 81 7.71 13.51 5.59
N ARG A 82 8.00 14.69 6.16
CA ARG A 82 7.18 15.28 7.23
C ARG A 82 5.73 15.51 6.79
N GLN A 83 5.49 16.07 5.59
CA GLN A 83 4.15 16.32 5.08
C GLN A 83 3.38 15.01 4.86
N ILE A 84 4.07 13.99 4.35
CA ILE A 84 3.52 12.65 4.13
C ILE A 84 3.10 12.00 5.46
N VAL A 85 3.94 12.06 6.49
CA VAL A 85 3.64 11.55 7.84
C VAL A 85 2.51 12.35 8.50
N ASP A 86 2.50 13.67 8.33
CA ASP A 86 1.44 14.52 8.84
C ASP A 86 0.08 14.14 8.23
N LEU A 87 0.01 13.91 6.91
CA LEU A 87 -1.22 13.47 6.25
C LEU A 87 -1.62 12.03 6.63
N GLU A 88 -0.66 11.12 6.82
CA GLU A 88 -0.93 9.78 7.34
C GLU A 88 -1.63 9.83 8.70
N ASN A 89 -1.21 10.74 9.58
CA ASN A 89 -1.82 10.94 10.88
C ASN A 89 -3.19 11.66 10.81
N ASP A 90 -3.38 12.54 9.83
CA ASP A 90 -4.58 13.38 9.69
C ASP A 90 -5.73 12.67 8.94
N LEU A 91 -5.45 11.59 8.24
CA LEU A 91 -6.41 10.90 7.35
C LEU A 91 -6.72 9.48 7.86
N PRO A 92 -7.54 9.35 8.90
CA PRO A 92 -7.95 8.04 9.39
C PRO A 92 -8.66 7.25 8.27
N GLY A 93 -8.29 5.98 8.11
CA GLY A 93 -8.81 5.11 7.04
C GLY A 93 -8.06 5.20 5.72
N TYR A 94 -7.02 6.04 5.63
CA TYR A 94 -6.08 6.02 4.51
C TYR A 94 -4.74 5.39 4.93
N ASP A 95 -4.15 4.67 4.00
CA ASP A 95 -2.75 4.23 4.07
C ASP A 95 -2.01 4.75 2.83
N ARG A 96 -0.70 4.63 2.78
CA ARG A 96 0.10 5.19 1.70
C ARG A 96 1.19 4.25 1.19
N ILE A 97 1.56 4.46 -0.06
CA ILE A 97 2.67 3.80 -0.75
C ILE A 97 3.55 4.88 -1.36
N GLY A 98 4.86 4.77 -1.18
CA GLY A 98 5.81 5.71 -1.77
C GLY A 98 7.08 5.85 -0.95
N VAL A 99 8.13 6.25 -1.64
CA VAL A 99 9.45 6.59 -1.08
C VAL A 99 9.86 7.98 -1.58
N GLY A 100 10.81 8.60 -0.91
CA GLY A 100 11.39 9.85 -1.38
C GLY A 100 12.25 9.65 -2.62
N ARG A 101 12.27 10.61 -3.53
CA ARG A 101 13.02 10.52 -4.80
C ARG A 101 14.54 10.36 -4.64
N GLU A 102 15.07 10.70 -3.46
CA GLU A 102 16.47 10.51 -3.11
C GLU A 102 16.71 9.21 -2.32
N GLY A 103 15.66 8.37 -2.18
CA GLY A 103 15.69 7.09 -1.47
C GLY A 103 15.16 7.19 -0.04
N GLY A 104 14.44 6.16 0.38
CA GLY A 104 13.87 6.06 1.74
C GLY A 104 12.98 7.25 2.08
N SER A 105 13.37 8.05 3.08
CA SER A 105 12.64 9.24 3.53
C SER A 105 13.19 10.56 2.96
N LEU A 106 14.12 10.51 2.02
CA LEU A 106 14.84 11.69 1.51
C LEU A 106 14.21 12.24 0.23
N GLY A 107 14.13 13.56 0.13
CA GLY A 107 13.56 14.27 -1.00
C GLY A 107 12.02 14.23 -1.04
N GLU A 108 11.46 14.69 -2.14
CA GLU A 108 10.01 14.70 -2.37
C GLU A 108 9.49 13.31 -2.73
N TYR A 109 8.28 13.00 -2.30
CA TYR A 109 7.59 11.74 -2.57
C TYR A 109 6.65 11.85 -3.77
N MET A 110 6.59 10.78 -4.53
CA MET A 110 5.48 10.48 -5.44
C MET A 110 4.56 9.49 -4.72
N ALA A 111 3.97 9.91 -3.59
CA ALA A 111 3.18 9.01 -2.77
C ALA A 111 1.79 8.78 -3.36
N ILE A 112 1.25 7.58 -3.08
CA ILE A 112 -0.12 7.21 -3.40
C ILE A 112 -0.83 6.91 -2.07
N PHE A 113 -1.76 7.78 -1.66
CA PHE A 113 -2.66 7.53 -0.55
C PHE A 113 -3.91 6.81 -1.04
N TYR A 114 -4.43 5.88 -0.27
CA TYR A 114 -5.62 5.13 -0.66
C TYR A 114 -6.51 4.79 0.55
N ASN A 115 -7.81 4.79 0.34
CA ASN A 115 -8.79 4.39 1.34
C ASN A 115 -8.74 2.87 1.53
N THR A 116 -8.38 2.42 2.73
CA THR A 116 -8.19 1.01 3.08
C THR A 116 -9.48 0.20 3.13
N GLU A 117 -10.64 0.86 3.34
CA GLU A 117 -11.95 0.22 3.29
C GLU A 117 -12.43 -0.02 1.85
N ARG A 118 -11.83 0.70 0.89
CA ARG A 118 -12.20 0.63 -0.53
C ARG A 118 -11.20 -0.15 -1.36
N LEU A 119 -9.90 0.06 -1.12
CA LEU A 119 -8.82 -0.42 -1.97
C LEU A 119 -7.83 -1.26 -1.19
N ARG A 120 -7.35 -2.31 -1.84
CA ARG A 120 -6.26 -3.15 -1.36
C ARG A 120 -5.13 -3.18 -2.39
N PRO A 121 -3.90 -2.82 -2.00
CA PRO A 121 -2.74 -2.98 -2.87
C PRO A 121 -2.41 -4.46 -3.05
N LEU A 122 -2.14 -4.87 -4.29
CA LEU A 122 -1.74 -6.23 -4.67
C LEU A 122 -0.27 -6.29 -5.06
N GLU A 123 0.21 -5.26 -5.77
CA GLU A 123 1.58 -5.14 -6.27
C GLU A 123 1.96 -3.67 -6.25
N GLN A 124 3.24 -3.38 -6.06
CA GLN A 124 3.76 -2.01 -6.09
C GLN A 124 5.23 -1.99 -6.44
N SER A 125 5.69 -0.90 -7.04
CA SER A 125 7.12 -0.63 -7.23
C SER A 125 7.37 0.84 -7.51
N HIS A 126 8.65 1.20 -7.56
CA HIS A 126 9.15 2.52 -7.88
C HIS A 126 10.22 2.42 -8.95
N PHE A 127 10.35 3.44 -9.77
CA PHE A 127 11.47 3.55 -10.70
C PHE A 127 11.82 5.02 -10.95
N TRP A 128 13.10 5.29 -11.19
CA TRP A 128 13.59 6.62 -11.49
C TRP A 128 13.51 6.92 -12.98
N LEU A 129 13.16 8.16 -13.29
CA LEU A 129 13.00 8.63 -14.67
C LEU A 129 14.38 9.07 -15.19
N SER A 130 15.17 8.07 -15.57
CA SER A 130 16.55 8.20 -16.03
C SER A 130 16.96 7.05 -16.93
N ASP A 131 18.19 7.10 -17.49
CA ASP A 131 18.77 5.99 -18.25
C ASP A 131 19.07 4.75 -17.38
N THR A 132 19.04 4.90 -16.04
CA THR A 132 19.23 3.83 -15.06
C THR A 132 18.04 3.77 -14.08
N PRO A 133 16.85 3.31 -14.51
CA PRO A 133 15.61 3.43 -13.74
C PRO A 133 15.60 2.69 -12.40
N GLN A 134 16.48 1.71 -12.22
CA GLN A 134 16.61 0.94 -10.97
C GLN A 134 17.60 1.57 -9.98
N THR A 135 18.32 2.61 -10.40
CA THR A 135 19.28 3.30 -9.54
C THR A 135 18.59 4.44 -8.79
N ILE A 136 18.58 4.33 -7.46
CA ILE A 136 18.01 5.33 -6.57
C ILE A 136 18.65 6.70 -6.84
N SER A 137 17.83 7.74 -6.87
CA SER A 137 18.27 9.13 -7.07
C SER A 137 18.97 9.39 -8.40
N SER A 138 18.81 8.48 -9.38
CA SER A 138 19.40 8.71 -10.71
C SER A 138 18.68 9.83 -11.45
N ALA A 139 19.48 10.62 -12.20
CA ALA A 139 19.02 11.71 -13.03
C ALA A 139 19.72 11.63 -14.40
N SER A 140 18.99 11.93 -15.48
CA SER A 140 19.49 11.92 -16.85
C SER A 140 18.77 12.99 -17.66
N TRP A 141 19.15 13.14 -18.95
CA TRP A 141 18.41 13.93 -19.94
C TRP A 141 18.32 15.44 -19.64
N GLY A 142 19.26 15.94 -18.82
CA GLY A 142 19.39 17.37 -18.51
C GLY A 142 18.59 17.83 -17.27
N ASN A 143 17.84 16.95 -16.61
CA ASN A 143 17.23 17.30 -15.33
C ASN A 143 18.29 17.35 -14.20
N GLN A 144 18.19 18.41 -13.40
CA GLN A 144 19.07 18.62 -12.24
C GLN A 144 18.57 17.92 -10.99
N ILE A 145 17.31 17.52 -10.98
CA ILE A 145 16.59 16.95 -9.85
C ILE A 145 16.12 15.56 -10.24
N PRO A 146 16.40 14.51 -9.46
CA PRO A 146 15.87 13.17 -9.71
C PRO A 146 14.35 13.18 -9.82
N ARG A 147 13.80 12.50 -10.83
CA ARG A 147 12.37 12.30 -11.00
C ARG A 147 12.06 10.82 -10.96
N MET A 148 10.87 10.46 -10.51
CA MET A 148 10.49 9.08 -10.32
C MET A 148 9.00 8.86 -10.57
N ALA A 149 8.62 7.62 -10.70
CA ALA A 149 7.24 7.17 -10.67
C ALA A 149 7.04 6.09 -9.60
N THR A 150 5.90 6.14 -8.93
CA THR A 150 5.38 5.10 -8.06
C THR A 150 4.20 4.45 -8.73
N TRP A 151 4.11 3.11 -8.74
CA TRP A 151 2.92 2.45 -9.24
C TRP A 151 2.42 1.36 -8.30
N VAL A 152 1.11 1.13 -8.36
CA VAL A 152 0.40 0.14 -7.53
C VAL A 152 -0.66 -0.54 -8.37
N ARG A 153 -0.80 -1.87 -8.24
CA ARG A 153 -2.00 -2.58 -8.67
C ARG A 153 -2.95 -2.70 -7.48
N PHE A 154 -4.11 -2.09 -7.60
CA PHE A 154 -5.15 -2.13 -6.58
C PHE A 154 -6.24 -3.13 -6.93
N GLN A 155 -6.89 -3.66 -5.89
CA GLN A 155 -8.20 -4.30 -5.98
C GLN A 155 -9.25 -3.40 -5.32
N ASP A 156 -10.35 -3.14 -6.02
CA ASP A 156 -11.56 -2.56 -5.45
C ASP A 156 -12.30 -3.62 -4.63
N LEU A 157 -12.33 -3.46 -3.32
CA LEU A 157 -12.91 -4.43 -2.39
C LEU A 157 -14.44 -4.57 -2.52
N ARG A 158 -15.11 -3.60 -3.14
CA ARG A 158 -16.57 -3.64 -3.33
C ARG A 158 -17.01 -4.53 -4.49
N ASN A 159 -16.15 -4.73 -5.48
CA ASN A 159 -16.51 -5.50 -6.68
C ASN A 159 -15.44 -6.49 -7.15
N GLY A 160 -14.30 -6.54 -6.47
CA GLY A 160 -13.18 -7.42 -6.79
C GLY A 160 -12.36 -7.02 -8.03
N LYS A 161 -12.75 -5.96 -8.75
CA LYS A 161 -12.04 -5.50 -9.94
C LYS A 161 -10.68 -4.93 -9.58
N THR A 162 -9.74 -5.04 -10.51
CA THR A 162 -8.38 -4.53 -10.31
C THR A 162 -8.05 -3.43 -11.31
N PHE A 163 -7.12 -2.55 -10.91
CA PHE A 163 -6.56 -1.53 -11.79
C PHE A 163 -5.14 -1.18 -11.37
N TYR A 164 -4.33 -0.72 -12.32
CA TYR A 164 -3.04 -0.12 -12.04
C TYR A 164 -3.18 1.39 -11.86
N MET A 165 -2.48 1.93 -10.87
CA MET A 165 -2.28 3.36 -10.70
C MET A 165 -0.80 3.68 -10.77
N VAL A 166 -0.45 4.70 -11.54
CA VAL A 166 0.90 5.27 -11.62
C VAL A 166 0.82 6.71 -11.16
N ASN A 167 1.77 7.15 -10.33
CA ASN A 167 1.89 8.55 -9.91
C ASN A 167 3.28 9.07 -10.18
N THR A 168 3.39 10.27 -10.76
CA THR A 168 4.67 10.86 -11.18
C THR A 168 4.69 12.38 -10.99
N HIS A 169 5.90 12.96 -11.06
CA HIS A 169 6.12 14.39 -11.16
C HIS A 169 7.27 14.59 -12.16
N LEU A 170 6.96 15.10 -13.33
CA LEU A 170 7.94 15.29 -14.40
C LEU A 170 8.82 16.52 -14.16
N ASP A 171 9.89 16.63 -14.94
CA ASP A 171 10.84 17.72 -14.76
C ASP A 171 10.26 19.08 -15.20
N HIS A 172 10.46 20.11 -14.38
CA HIS A 172 9.90 21.44 -14.63
C HIS A 172 10.73 22.28 -15.60
N GLN A 173 11.98 21.90 -15.91
CA GLN A 173 12.89 22.67 -16.76
C GLN A 173 13.11 22.03 -18.13
N SER A 174 13.38 20.72 -18.17
CA SER A 174 13.80 20.02 -19.38
C SER A 174 12.65 19.33 -20.10
N GLU A 175 12.24 19.86 -21.24
CA GLU A 175 11.24 19.20 -22.12
C GLU A 175 11.75 17.84 -22.61
N VAL A 176 13.05 17.73 -22.93
CA VAL A 176 13.67 16.46 -23.32
C VAL A 176 13.54 15.42 -22.20
N SER A 177 13.72 15.83 -20.94
CA SER A 177 13.52 14.94 -19.80
C SER A 177 12.05 14.55 -19.68
N ARG A 178 11.09 15.45 -19.85
CA ARG A 178 9.65 15.14 -19.82
C ARG A 178 9.27 14.11 -20.88
N GLN A 179 9.70 14.31 -22.13
CA GLN A 179 9.43 13.39 -23.23
C GLN A 179 10.01 11.99 -22.97
N LYS A 180 11.29 11.91 -22.57
CA LYS A 180 11.92 10.62 -22.25
C LYS A 180 11.31 9.95 -21.03
N SER A 181 10.90 10.72 -20.02
CA SER A 181 10.18 10.23 -18.86
C SER A 181 8.82 9.62 -19.25
N ALA A 182 8.07 10.31 -20.09
CA ALA A 182 6.80 9.80 -20.62
C ALA A 182 7.00 8.50 -21.40
N ALA A 183 8.00 8.45 -22.29
CA ALA A 183 8.32 7.24 -23.04
C ALA A 183 8.73 6.08 -22.12
N LEU A 184 9.51 6.35 -21.07
CA LEU A 184 9.91 5.33 -20.09
C LEU A 184 8.72 4.84 -19.27
N ILE A 185 7.82 5.71 -18.81
CA ILE A 185 6.60 5.31 -18.10
C ILE A 185 5.75 4.40 -18.99
N VAL A 186 5.52 4.78 -20.24
CA VAL A 186 4.79 3.95 -21.23
C VAL A 186 5.49 2.59 -21.43
N ASP A 187 6.81 2.59 -21.53
CA ASP A 187 7.57 1.33 -21.68
C ASP A 187 7.43 0.42 -20.46
N LYS A 188 7.53 0.96 -19.26
CA LYS A 188 7.32 0.20 -18.01
C LYS A 188 5.90 -0.37 -17.91
N MET A 189 4.90 0.35 -18.39
CA MET A 189 3.51 -0.12 -18.42
C MET A 189 3.28 -1.31 -19.34
N LYS A 190 4.15 -1.59 -20.32
CA LYS A 190 4.05 -2.79 -21.16
C LYS A 190 4.19 -4.09 -20.37
N ALA A 191 4.78 -4.04 -19.18
CA ALA A 191 4.86 -5.18 -18.27
C ALA A 191 3.57 -5.39 -17.45
N PHE A 192 2.63 -4.46 -17.48
CA PHE A 192 1.34 -4.61 -16.82
C PHE A 192 0.46 -5.60 -17.59
N ASP A 193 -0.46 -6.25 -16.88
CA ASP A 193 -1.48 -7.08 -17.50
C ASP A 193 -2.36 -6.20 -18.43
N PRO A 194 -2.41 -6.45 -19.73
CA PRO A 194 -3.14 -5.62 -20.68
C PRO A 194 -4.67 -5.62 -20.48
N ASP A 195 -5.22 -6.62 -19.81
CA ASP A 195 -6.64 -6.72 -19.50
C ASP A 195 -7.04 -5.93 -18.23
N ILE A 196 -6.06 -5.39 -17.49
CA ILE A 196 -6.27 -4.59 -16.28
C ILE A 196 -6.18 -3.09 -16.61
N PRO A 197 -7.25 -2.31 -16.35
CA PRO A 197 -7.24 -0.88 -16.59
C PRO A 197 -6.11 -0.14 -15.84
N VAL A 198 -5.53 0.87 -16.47
CA VAL A 198 -4.51 1.74 -15.87
C VAL A 198 -5.04 3.16 -15.71
N VAL A 199 -4.61 3.85 -14.66
CA VAL A 199 -4.76 5.29 -14.45
C VAL A 199 -3.41 5.89 -14.04
N ILE A 200 -3.10 7.07 -14.58
CA ILE A 200 -1.87 7.82 -14.25
C ILE A 200 -2.29 9.17 -13.68
N THR A 201 -1.71 9.54 -12.55
CA THR A 201 -1.82 10.86 -11.93
C THR A 201 -0.46 11.54 -11.94
N GLY A 202 -0.43 12.85 -11.99
CA GLY A 202 0.83 13.57 -11.88
C GLY A 202 0.73 15.06 -12.11
N ASP A 203 1.78 15.73 -11.68
CA ASP A 203 2.19 17.04 -12.20
C ASP A 203 3.17 16.78 -13.35
N PHE A 204 2.71 17.04 -14.56
CA PHE A 204 3.48 16.76 -15.76
C PHE A 204 4.35 17.94 -16.19
N ASN A 205 4.21 19.10 -15.52
CA ASN A 205 4.98 20.33 -15.81
C ASN A 205 4.95 20.76 -17.28
N THR A 206 3.89 20.39 -18.00
CA THR A 206 3.64 20.77 -19.40
C THR A 206 2.13 20.74 -19.69
N LEU A 207 1.72 21.34 -20.79
CA LEU A 207 0.31 21.50 -21.14
C LEU A 207 -0.22 20.35 -21.99
N PRO A 208 -1.55 20.11 -22.00
CA PRO A 208 -2.19 19.27 -23.00
C PRO A 208 -1.82 19.74 -24.42
N GLY A 209 -1.57 18.79 -25.32
CA GLY A 209 -1.14 19.07 -26.68
C GLY A 209 0.37 19.21 -26.87
N SER A 210 1.19 19.18 -25.80
CA SER A 210 2.64 19.09 -25.89
C SER A 210 3.10 17.73 -26.46
N ASP A 211 4.37 17.65 -26.88
CA ASP A 211 4.96 16.37 -27.31
C ASP A 211 4.93 15.34 -26.19
N THR A 212 5.20 15.74 -24.95
CA THR A 212 5.08 14.88 -23.78
C THR A 212 3.67 14.31 -23.62
N TYR A 213 2.63 15.14 -23.77
CA TYR A 213 1.23 14.70 -23.74
C TYR A 213 0.93 13.74 -24.90
N SER A 214 1.45 14.03 -26.08
CA SER A 214 1.28 13.21 -27.30
C SER A 214 1.90 11.82 -27.16
N ILE A 215 3.03 11.70 -26.44
CA ILE A 215 3.63 10.37 -26.15
C ILE A 215 2.66 9.50 -25.36
N PHE A 216 2.01 10.01 -24.33
CA PHE A 216 1.03 9.25 -23.58
C PHE A 216 -0.21 8.90 -24.41
N THR A 217 -0.78 9.89 -25.11
CA THR A 217 -2.04 9.69 -25.85
C THR A 217 -1.90 8.81 -27.09
N SER A 218 -0.75 8.86 -27.77
CA SER A 218 -0.45 7.96 -28.90
C SER A 218 -0.19 6.52 -28.47
N ASN A 219 0.01 6.27 -27.18
CA ASN A 219 0.21 4.94 -26.61
C ASN A 219 -1.02 4.43 -25.83
N GLY A 220 -2.23 4.85 -26.23
CA GLY A 220 -3.48 4.29 -25.75
C GLY A 220 -4.02 4.90 -24.46
N LEU A 221 -3.43 5.99 -23.98
CA LEU A 221 -3.96 6.74 -22.84
C LEU A 221 -4.85 7.90 -23.31
N SER A 222 -5.84 8.21 -22.50
CA SER A 222 -6.78 9.32 -22.72
C SER A 222 -6.79 10.22 -21.50
N ASP A 223 -6.94 11.52 -21.72
CA ASP A 223 -7.10 12.49 -20.64
C ASP A 223 -8.51 12.41 -20.06
N ALA A 224 -8.60 12.15 -18.76
CA ALA A 224 -9.87 12.05 -18.04
C ALA A 224 -10.69 13.33 -18.11
N HIS A 225 -10.05 14.50 -18.18
CA HIS A 225 -10.73 15.77 -18.35
C HIS A 225 -11.42 15.87 -19.75
N VAL A 226 -10.81 15.31 -20.78
CA VAL A 226 -11.36 15.30 -22.14
C VAL A 226 -12.47 14.29 -22.29
N THR A 227 -12.32 13.10 -21.73
CA THR A 227 -13.25 11.99 -21.88
C THR A 227 -14.42 12.00 -20.90
N ALA A 228 -14.37 12.86 -19.86
CA ALA A 228 -15.41 12.96 -18.84
C ALA A 228 -16.76 13.36 -19.44
N LYS A 229 -17.83 12.66 -19.00
CA LYS A 229 -19.22 13.01 -19.35
C LYS A 229 -19.67 14.36 -18.78
N LYS A 230 -19.10 14.74 -17.63
CA LYS A 230 -19.33 16.02 -16.96
C LYS A 230 -17.99 16.61 -16.53
N ARG A 231 -17.83 17.91 -16.66
CA ARG A 231 -16.69 18.68 -16.12
C ARG A 231 -17.18 19.74 -15.15
N THR A 232 -16.34 20.04 -14.16
CA THR A 232 -16.57 21.16 -13.22
C THR A 232 -15.29 21.97 -13.16
N ASN A 233 -15.44 23.30 -13.22
CA ASN A 233 -14.36 24.28 -13.24
C ASN A 233 -13.38 24.05 -14.42
N ASP A 234 -13.90 23.68 -15.58
CA ASP A 234 -13.12 23.43 -16.80
C ASP A 234 -12.57 24.71 -17.45
N ASP A 235 -12.93 25.85 -16.92
CA ASP A 235 -12.39 27.17 -17.22
C ASP A 235 -11.10 27.50 -16.43
N LEU A 236 -10.73 26.67 -15.44
CA LEU A 236 -9.53 26.86 -14.64
C LEU A 236 -8.31 26.14 -15.24
N GLY A 237 -7.12 26.70 -14.99
CA GLY A 237 -5.85 25.97 -15.01
C GLY A 237 -5.61 25.28 -13.67
N THR A 238 -4.50 24.53 -13.56
CA THR A 238 -4.22 23.78 -12.31
C THR A 238 -3.13 24.43 -11.44
N PHE A 239 -2.30 25.32 -11.98
CA PHE A 239 -1.25 25.99 -11.23
C PHE A 239 -1.58 27.48 -11.03
N HIS A 240 -2.01 27.86 -9.84
CA HIS A 240 -2.39 29.23 -9.50
C HIS A 240 -1.30 30.02 -8.74
N ASN A 241 -0.26 29.34 -8.27
CA ASN A 241 0.91 29.95 -7.58
C ASN A 241 0.51 30.96 -6.49
N TYR A 242 -0.60 30.71 -5.77
CA TYR A 242 -1.21 31.61 -4.78
C TYR A 242 -1.58 33.02 -5.28
N LYS A 243 -1.42 33.32 -6.57
CA LYS A 243 -1.57 34.66 -7.15
C LYS A 243 -2.70 34.78 -8.14
N ASP A 244 -2.87 33.79 -8.99
CA ASP A 244 -3.88 33.79 -10.03
C ASP A 244 -4.97 32.75 -9.75
N PRO A 245 -6.15 33.15 -9.22
CA PRO A 245 -7.21 32.20 -8.89
C PRO A 245 -7.82 31.51 -10.12
N THR A 246 -7.47 31.90 -11.34
CA THR A 246 -7.85 31.18 -12.57
C THR A 246 -6.90 30.04 -12.89
N GLY A 247 -5.74 29.95 -12.21
CA GLY A 247 -4.70 28.98 -12.52
C GLY A 247 -4.12 29.11 -13.93
N GLY A 248 -4.18 30.32 -14.51
CA GLY A 248 -3.83 30.58 -15.91
C GLY A 248 -4.98 30.38 -16.88
N GLY A 249 -6.17 30.00 -16.42
CA GLY A 249 -7.38 29.81 -17.22
C GLY A 249 -7.43 28.47 -17.97
N SER A 250 -8.50 28.30 -18.73
CA SER A 250 -8.76 27.07 -19.50
C SER A 250 -7.58 26.66 -20.38
N GLY A 251 -7.23 25.37 -20.31
CA GLY A 251 -6.10 24.81 -21.08
C GLY A 251 -4.75 24.87 -20.36
N ASN A 252 -4.58 25.69 -19.31
CA ASN A 252 -3.35 25.76 -18.52
C ASN A 252 -3.33 24.69 -17.41
N ARG A 253 -3.55 23.44 -17.79
CA ARG A 253 -3.53 22.29 -16.89
C ARG A 253 -2.17 21.61 -17.01
N ILE A 254 -1.38 21.59 -15.95
CA ILE A 254 -0.13 20.83 -15.87
C ILE A 254 -0.29 19.59 -15.00
N ASP A 255 -1.36 19.52 -14.21
CA ASP A 255 -1.75 18.34 -13.44
C ASP A 255 -2.83 17.56 -14.22
N TRP A 256 -2.57 16.29 -14.50
CA TRP A 256 -3.49 15.46 -15.29
C TRP A 256 -3.82 14.16 -14.58
N ILE A 257 -4.97 13.61 -14.97
CA ILE A 257 -5.32 12.21 -14.77
C ILE A 257 -5.51 11.59 -16.15
N LEU A 258 -4.60 10.70 -16.51
CA LEU A 258 -4.68 9.94 -17.76
C LEU A 258 -5.19 8.53 -17.45
N HIS A 259 -5.95 7.94 -18.36
CA HIS A 259 -6.46 6.59 -18.19
C HIS A 259 -6.34 5.76 -19.48
N GLY A 260 -6.13 4.46 -19.31
CA GLY A 260 -6.19 3.49 -20.40
C GLY A 260 -7.61 3.01 -20.68
N GLN A 261 -7.73 2.00 -21.54
CA GLN A 261 -9.00 1.31 -21.78
C GLN A 261 -9.55 0.71 -20.48
N GLY A 262 -10.84 0.44 -20.43
CA GLY A 262 -11.52 -0.13 -19.26
C GLY A 262 -11.95 0.89 -18.21
N TRP A 263 -11.69 2.18 -18.39
CA TRP A 263 -12.29 3.24 -17.59
C TRP A 263 -13.45 3.91 -18.32
N ASN A 264 -14.58 4.10 -17.63
CA ASN A 264 -15.67 4.97 -18.06
C ASN A 264 -15.69 6.19 -17.14
N VAL A 265 -15.17 7.31 -17.64
CA VAL A 265 -15.03 8.55 -16.86
C VAL A 265 -16.37 9.29 -16.84
N LEU A 266 -16.94 9.40 -15.66
CA LEU A 266 -18.25 10.04 -15.44
C LEU A 266 -18.10 11.53 -15.17
N HIS A 267 -17.07 11.93 -14.44
CA HIS A 267 -16.86 13.31 -14.03
C HIS A 267 -15.37 13.62 -13.88
N SER A 268 -14.96 14.80 -14.29
CA SER A 268 -13.66 15.40 -14.00
C SER A 268 -13.87 16.77 -13.39
N GLU A 269 -13.06 17.12 -12.40
CA GLU A 269 -13.17 18.37 -11.65
C GLU A 269 -11.80 18.94 -11.33
N ILE A 270 -11.61 20.24 -11.53
CA ILE A 270 -10.50 21.00 -10.97
C ILE A 270 -11.02 21.62 -9.66
N ILE A 271 -10.39 21.27 -8.53
CA ILE A 271 -10.92 21.60 -7.21
C ILE A 271 -10.30 22.91 -6.72
N ASN A 272 -11.02 24.03 -6.84
CA ASN A 272 -10.58 25.36 -6.42
C ASN A 272 -10.85 25.65 -4.92
N TYR A 273 -10.40 24.73 -4.08
CA TYR A 273 -10.67 24.76 -2.65
C TYR A 273 -9.78 25.76 -1.89
N LYS A 274 -10.40 26.49 -0.94
CA LYS A 274 -9.69 27.29 0.06
C LYS A 274 -10.55 27.50 1.30
N GLU A 275 -9.93 27.68 2.45
CA GLU A 275 -10.60 28.02 3.71
C GLU A 275 -10.04 29.32 4.28
N ASN A 276 -10.90 30.27 4.63
CA ASN A 276 -10.51 31.55 5.21
C ASN A 276 -9.41 32.27 4.42
N GLY A 277 -9.41 32.12 3.10
CA GLY A 277 -8.40 32.70 2.20
C GLY A 277 -7.12 31.88 2.05
N GLN A 278 -6.92 30.79 2.83
CA GLN A 278 -5.78 29.91 2.74
C GLN A 278 -6.04 28.81 1.72
N TYR A 279 -5.16 28.67 0.74
CA TYR A 279 -5.12 27.52 -0.17
C TYR A 279 -4.34 26.36 0.44
N PRO A 280 -4.68 25.11 0.12
CA PRO A 280 -3.94 23.93 0.59
C PRO A 280 -2.59 23.75 -0.12
N SER A 281 -2.48 24.23 -1.36
CA SER A 281 -1.31 24.16 -2.24
C SER A 281 -1.33 25.35 -3.20
N ASP A 282 -0.29 25.55 -4.00
CA ASP A 282 -0.27 26.45 -5.14
C ASP A 282 -0.80 25.81 -6.43
N HIS A 283 -1.15 24.53 -6.36
CA HIS A 283 -1.89 23.80 -7.37
C HIS A 283 -3.32 23.51 -6.92
N TYR A 284 -4.25 23.46 -7.85
CA TYR A 284 -5.58 22.91 -7.67
C TYR A 284 -5.54 21.40 -7.88
N PRO A 285 -6.06 20.59 -6.94
CA PRO A 285 -6.21 19.16 -7.18
C PRO A 285 -7.12 18.89 -8.36
N VAL A 286 -6.82 17.84 -9.10
CA VAL A 286 -7.70 17.32 -10.16
C VAL A 286 -8.32 16.02 -9.68
N MET A 287 -9.63 15.85 -9.83
CA MET A 287 -10.34 14.64 -9.45
C MET A 287 -11.11 14.04 -10.62
N MET A 288 -11.00 12.73 -10.79
CA MET A 288 -11.80 11.92 -11.70
C MET A 288 -12.75 11.02 -10.90
N LYS A 289 -14.03 10.94 -11.34
CA LYS A 289 -14.95 9.88 -10.91
C LYS A 289 -15.21 8.96 -12.10
N GLY A 290 -14.93 7.67 -11.95
CA GLY A 290 -15.06 6.70 -13.03
C GLY A 290 -15.40 5.30 -12.55
N THR A 291 -15.88 4.47 -13.47
CA THR A 291 -16.14 3.04 -13.21
C THR A 291 -15.22 2.17 -14.04
N LEU A 292 -14.79 1.05 -13.45
CA LEU A 292 -13.99 0.04 -14.15
C LEU A 292 -14.92 -0.84 -15.00
N GLN A 293 -14.63 -0.89 -16.29
CA GLN A 293 -15.25 -1.82 -17.23
C GLN A 293 -14.20 -2.90 -17.50
N GLN A 294 -14.34 -4.05 -16.85
CA GLN A 294 -13.55 -5.22 -17.27
C GLN A 294 -14.28 -5.88 -18.42
N SER A 295 -13.58 -6.24 -19.50
CA SER A 295 -14.12 -7.06 -20.56
C SER A 295 -14.62 -8.38 -19.95
N ASN A 296 -15.88 -8.74 -20.23
CA ASN A 296 -16.44 -10.06 -19.93
C ASN A 296 -15.78 -11.12 -20.84
N LYS A 297 -14.46 -11.24 -20.83
CA LYS A 297 -13.83 -12.48 -21.21
C LYS A 297 -14.06 -13.44 -20.04
N THR A 298 -15.12 -14.21 -20.16
CA THR A 298 -15.30 -15.47 -19.45
C THR A 298 -14.21 -16.41 -19.98
N THR A 299 -12.97 -16.20 -19.58
CA THR A 299 -12.06 -17.31 -19.47
C THR A 299 -12.62 -18.11 -18.30
N GLY A 300 -13.04 -19.34 -18.59
CA GLY A 300 -13.58 -20.27 -17.57
C GLY A 300 -12.53 -20.76 -16.56
N GLU A 301 -11.58 -19.94 -16.24
CA GLU A 301 -10.82 -19.95 -15.01
C GLU A 301 -11.67 -19.19 -13.98
N THR A 302 -12.45 -19.97 -13.20
CA THR A 302 -12.69 -19.60 -11.83
C THR A 302 -11.30 -19.25 -11.29
N VAL A 303 -11.00 -17.92 -11.19
CA VAL A 303 -9.90 -17.47 -10.32
C VAL A 303 -10.20 -18.17 -9.01
N PRO A 304 -9.39 -19.15 -8.58
CA PRO A 304 -9.58 -19.72 -7.27
C PRO A 304 -9.61 -18.48 -6.37
N LYS A 305 -10.56 -18.38 -5.44
CA LYS A 305 -10.41 -17.53 -4.26
C LYS A 305 -9.11 -17.98 -3.61
N GLN A 306 -7.98 -17.50 -4.13
CA GLN A 306 -6.70 -17.71 -3.49
C GLN A 306 -6.87 -17.03 -2.14
N PRO A 307 -6.79 -17.78 -1.07
CA PRO A 307 -6.73 -17.19 0.25
C PRO A 307 -5.61 -16.15 0.20
N PHE A 308 -5.76 -15.08 0.94
CA PHE A 308 -4.74 -14.07 1.13
C PHE A 308 -3.40 -14.74 1.45
N THR A 309 -2.60 -15.03 0.44
CA THR A 309 -1.20 -15.28 0.68
C THR A 309 -0.59 -13.92 0.89
N THR A 310 -0.39 -13.57 2.15
CA THR A 310 0.52 -12.49 2.53
C THR A 310 1.82 -12.72 1.76
N ALA A 311 2.33 -11.67 1.12
CA ALA A 311 3.52 -11.81 0.26
C ALA A 311 4.77 -12.32 1.01
N LEU A 312 4.73 -12.40 2.34
CA LEU A 312 5.79 -12.92 3.21
C LEU A 312 5.17 -13.67 4.38
N HIS A 313 5.85 -14.72 4.85
CA HIS A 313 5.47 -15.46 6.04
C HIS A 313 6.49 -15.25 7.16
N ILE A 314 6.06 -15.28 8.41
CA ILE A 314 6.94 -15.46 9.57
C ILE A 314 6.92 -16.95 9.88
N THR A 315 8.03 -17.63 9.68
CA THR A 315 8.13 -19.08 9.88
C THR A 315 8.67 -19.47 11.24
N GLU A 316 9.55 -18.65 11.81
CA GLU A 316 10.15 -18.92 13.10
C GLU A 316 10.41 -17.64 13.91
N VAL A 317 10.27 -17.73 15.23
CA VAL A 317 10.63 -16.66 16.18
C VAL A 317 11.45 -17.24 17.32
N VAL A 318 12.64 -16.69 17.53
CA VAL A 318 13.46 -16.89 18.72
C VAL A 318 13.46 -15.61 19.54
N ALA A 319 12.69 -15.61 20.61
CA ALA A 319 12.50 -14.43 21.46
C ALA A 319 13.35 -14.48 22.74
N ASN A 320 14.02 -15.60 23.01
CA ASN A 320 14.81 -15.84 24.23
C ASN A 320 16.05 -16.69 23.92
N SER A 321 16.97 -16.17 23.07
CA SER A 321 18.15 -16.89 22.58
C SER A 321 19.18 -17.21 23.68
N ASN A 322 19.23 -16.39 24.74
CA ASN A 322 20.01 -16.58 25.95
C ASN A 322 19.48 -15.63 27.04
N GLU A 323 20.01 -15.68 28.25
CA GLU A 323 19.57 -14.82 29.37
C GLU A 323 19.56 -13.31 29.03
N GLN A 324 20.32 -12.89 28.04
CA GLN A 324 20.42 -11.50 27.59
C GLN A 324 19.65 -11.20 26.30
N GLY A 325 19.19 -12.24 25.57
CA GLY A 325 18.52 -12.09 24.27
C GLY A 325 19.43 -11.59 23.15
N ASN A 326 20.72 -11.98 23.17
CA ASN A 326 21.74 -11.47 22.26
C ASN A 326 21.55 -11.91 20.81
N TYR A 327 20.90 -13.05 20.58
CA TYR A 327 20.75 -13.69 19.27
C TYR A 327 19.29 -13.89 18.88
N ASN A 328 18.37 -13.10 19.44
CA ASN A 328 16.96 -13.13 19.09
C ASN A 328 16.75 -12.80 17.61
N TYR A 329 15.87 -13.55 16.94
CA TYR A 329 15.56 -13.33 15.55
C TYR A 329 14.11 -13.63 15.21
N VAL A 330 13.74 -13.17 14.01
CA VAL A 330 12.51 -13.52 13.30
C VAL A 330 12.91 -14.06 11.95
N GLU A 331 12.41 -15.22 11.57
CA GLU A 331 12.60 -15.76 10.22
C GLU A 331 11.44 -15.36 9.33
N ILE A 332 11.77 -14.90 8.12
CA ILE A 332 10.83 -14.48 7.09
C ILE A 332 11.02 -15.40 5.87
N TYR A 333 9.94 -15.95 5.38
CA TYR A 333 9.88 -16.78 4.18
C TYR A 333 9.12 -16.07 3.06
N ASN A 334 9.60 -16.17 1.84
CA ASN A 334 8.94 -15.67 0.65
C ASN A 334 8.27 -16.82 -0.12
N PRO A 335 6.97 -17.07 0.06
CA PRO A 335 6.24 -18.15 -0.65
C PRO A 335 5.90 -17.78 -2.08
N THR A 336 6.24 -16.58 -2.54
CA THR A 336 5.90 -16.11 -3.88
C THR A 336 6.88 -16.63 -4.94
N ASN A 337 6.51 -16.52 -6.19
CA ASN A 337 7.37 -16.84 -7.31
C ASN A 337 8.27 -15.65 -7.77
N ARG A 338 8.39 -14.60 -6.93
CA ARG A 338 9.13 -13.37 -7.24
C ARG A 338 10.12 -13.05 -6.12
N GLU A 339 11.23 -12.44 -6.51
CA GLU A 339 12.15 -11.82 -5.57
C GLU A 339 11.51 -10.57 -4.93
N ILE A 340 11.72 -10.37 -3.63
CA ILE A 340 11.23 -9.23 -2.85
C ILE A 340 12.44 -8.53 -2.23
N ASP A 341 12.54 -7.22 -2.37
CA ASP A 341 13.52 -6.42 -1.62
C ASP A 341 12.93 -6.04 -0.26
N LEU A 342 13.54 -6.51 0.80
CA LEU A 342 13.13 -6.22 2.18
C LEU A 342 13.64 -4.87 2.70
N GLU A 343 14.37 -4.09 1.89
CA GLU A 343 14.78 -2.73 2.26
C GLU A 343 13.56 -1.87 2.60
N GLY A 344 13.58 -1.22 3.76
CA GLY A 344 12.48 -0.40 4.24
C GLY A 344 11.32 -1.16 4.89
N TYR A 345 11.29 -2.50 4.79
CA TYR A 345 10.29 -3.29 5.53
C TYR A 345 10.43 -3.09 7.03
N GLN A 346 9.33 -3.15 7.75
CA GLN A 346 9.28 -2.86 9.18
C GLN A 346 8.77 -4.08 9.95
N ILE A 347 9.47 -4.37 11.04
CA ILE A 347 9.03 -5.36 12.03
C ILE A 347 8.42 -4.62 13.19
N TYR A 348 7.18 -4.94 13.52
CA TYR A 348 6.43 -4.39 14.65
C TYR A 348 6.40 -5.42 15.76
N TYR A 349 6.67 -4.97 16.98
CA TYR A 349 6.60 -5.78 18.18
C TYR A 349 5.63 -5.16 19.19
N TYR A 350 4.58 -5.87 19.51
CA TYR A 350 3.49 -5.42 20.36
C TYR A 350 3.54 -6.10 21.73
N TYR A 351 3.32 -5.34 22.78
CA TYR A 351 3.26 -5.82 24.15
C TYR A 351 1.88 -6.33 24.56
N ASP A 352 0.87 -6.20 23.72
CA ASP A 352 -0.49 -6.64 23.95
C ASP A 352 -0.97 -7.51 22.78
N PRO A 353 -1.27 -8.81 22.99
CA PRO A 353 -1.72 -9.68 21.93
C PRO A 353 -3.15 -9.39 21.47
N ALA A 354 -3.95 -8.69 22.28
CA ALA A 354 -5.32 -8.33 21.91
C ALA A 354 -5.38 -7.20 20.88
N LEU A 355 -4.26 -6.51 20.67
CA LEU A 355 -4.13 -5.39 19.73
C LEU A 355 -2.93 -5.56 18.78
N PRO A 356 -2.89 -6.68 18.00
CA PRO A 356 -1.69 -7.02 17.21
C PRO A 356 -1.30 -6.00 16.17
N PHE A 357 -2.17 -5.04 15.83
CA PHE A 357 -1.98 -4.09 14.73
C PHE A 357 -2.06 -2.62 15.16
N ASP A 358 -2.11 -2.33 16.46
CA ASP A 358 -2.05 -0.96 16.95
C ASP A 358 -0.62 -0.42 16.89
N LYS A 359 -0.29 0.25 15.80
CA LYS A 359 1.03 0.83 15.54
C LYS A 359 1.47 1.81 16.65
N SER A 360 0.55 2.45 17.36
CA SER A 360 0.85 3.41 18.41
C SER A 360 1.42 2.77 19.69
N LYS A 361 1.18 1.46 19.88
CA LYS A 361 1.60 0.67 21.03
C LYS A 361 2.72 -0.33 20.72
N SER A 362 3.37 -0.19 19.58
CA SER A 362 4.41 -1.11 19.12
C SER A 362 5.79 -0.49 19.12
N ASN A 363 6.81 -1.32 19.36
CA ASN A 363 8.15 -1.03 18.90
C ASN A 363 8.25 -1.34 17.42
N ARG A 364 9.02 -0.53 16.68
CA ARG A 364 9.16 -0.64 15.23
C ARG A 364 10.63 -0.64 14.85
N TRP A 365 11.02 -1.62 14.04
CA TRP A 365 12.40 -1.75 13.55
C TRP A 365 12.36 -1.86 12.02
N THR A 366 13.14 -1.00 11.36
CA THR A 366 13.20 -0.97 9.89
C THR A 366 14.41 -1.77 9.41
N ILE A 367 14.19 -2.64 8.42
CA ILE A 367 15.25 -3.33 7.71
C ILE A 367 15.92 -2.32 6.77
N THR A 368 17.24 -2.12 6.95
CA THR A 368 18.02 -1.19 6.12
C THR A 368 19.31 -1.87 5.65
N LYS A 369 19.72 -1.61 4.42
CA LYS A 369 21.04 -2.03 3.92
C LYS A 369 22.14 -1.49 4.80
N GLY A 370 23.14 -2.32 5.09
CA GLY A 370 24.26 -1.92 5.93
C GLY A 370 25.20 -3.07 6.27
N ARG A 371 26.07 -2.86 7.27
CA ARG A 371 27.12 -3.81 7.65
C ARG A 371 26.62 -5.25 7.90
N TYR A 372 25.39 -5.40 8.40
CA TYR A 372 24.80 -6.69 8.76
C TYR A 372 23.56 -7.03 7.91
N SER A 373 23.29 -6.26 6.87
CA SER A 373 22.18 -6.44 5.94
C SER A 373 22.66 -6.17 4.52
N ILE A 374 23.66 -6.92 4.09
CA ILE A 374 24.36 -6.70 2.81
C ILE A 374 23.44 -7.00 1.63
N ASN A 375 22.59 -8.04 1.78
CA ASN A 375 21.64 -8.46 0.77
C ASN A 375 20.22 -8.49 1.35
N THR A 376 19.39 -7.49 1.03
CA THR A 376 17.99 -7.41 1.43
C THR A 376 17.04 -8.13 0.50
N LEU A 377 17.51 -8.67 -0.62
CA LEU A 377 16.70 -9.46 -1.55
C LEU A 377 16.40 -10.83 -0.96
N ILE A 378 15.14 -11.24 -1.02
CA ILE A 378 14.67 -12.59 -0.70
C ILE A 378 14.03 -13.21 -1.93
N GLY A 379 14.67 -14.24 -2.49
CA GLY A 379 14.20 -14.93 -3.68
C GLY A 379 12.94 -15.76 -3.44
N PRO A 380 12.35 -16.30 -4.53
CA PRO A 380 11.24 -17.23 -4.45
C PRO A 380 11.59 -18.45 -3.59
N ASN A 381 10.70 -18.80 -2.65
CA ASN A 381 10.88 -19.95 -1.73
C ASN A 381 12.16 -19.87 -0.89
N GLU A 382 12.68 -18.68 -0.66
CA GLU A 382 13.84 -18.44 0.21
C GLU A 382 13.39 -17.95 1.60
N THR A 383 14.29 -18.10 2.58
CA THR A 383 14.17 -17.54 3.92
C THR A 383 15.23 -16.48 4.18
N LYS A 384 14.87 -15.50 5.01
CA LYS A 384 15.80 -14.52 5.60
C LYS A 384 15.60 -14.51 7.10
N VAL A 385 16.71 -14.48 7.81
CA VAL A 385 16.72 -14.35 9.27
C VAL A 385 16.99 -12.89 9.63
N VAL A 386 16.06 -12.27 10.33
CA VAL A 386 16.21 -10.89 10.81
C VAL A 386 16.64 -10.91 12.26
N TRP A 387 17.92 -10.68 12.48
CA TRP A 387 18.53 -10.59 13.80
C TRP A 387 18.15 -9.27 14.49
N ILE A 388 17.55 -9.35 15.68
CA ILE A 388 17.13 -8.20 16.47
C ILE A 388 18.28 -7.78 17.40
N LYS A 389 19.11 -6.84 16.97
CA LYS A 389 20.26 -6.33 17.72
C LYS A 389 19.83 -5.30 18.76
N LYS A 390 19.98 -5.64 20.03
CA LYS A 390 19.52 -4.86 21.17
C LYS A 390 20.66 -4.06 21.81
N GLN A 391 20.44 -2.78 22.14
CA GLN A 391 21.37 -1.99 22.94
C GLN A 391 21.21 -2.26 24.45
N PRO A 392 22.28 -2.23 25.27
CA PRO A 392 23.69 -2.14 24.89
C PRO A 392 24.36 -3.50 24.61
N CYS A 393 23.67 -4.62 24.89
CA CYS A 393 24.28 -5.94 24.96
C CYS A 393 24.88 -6.46 23.64
N CYS A 394 24.24 -6.17 22.52
CA CYS A 394 24.47 -6.94 21.30
C CYS A 394 24.87 -6.09 20.08
N TYR A 395 25.05 -4.80 20.28
CA TYR A 395 25.40 -3.89 19.19
C TYR A 395 26.76 -4.23 18.55
N ASP A 396 27.72 -4.63 19.36
CA ASP A 396 29.09 -4.93 18.93
C ASP A 396 29.28 -6.39 18.49
N LEU A 397 28.30 -7.25 18.69
CA LEU A 397 28.39 -8.64 18.24
C LEU A 397 28.51 -8.69 16.71
N SER A 398 29.45 -9.52 16.24
CA SER A 398 29.68 -9.73 14.81
C SER A 398 28.67 -10.71 14.22
N LEU A 399 28.53 -10.68 12.88
CA LEU A 399 27.74 -11.68 12.16
C LEU A 399 28.28 -13.10 12.37
N GLU A 400 29.61 -13.24 12.46
CA GLU A 400 30.24 -14.55 12.73
C GLU A 400 29.82 -15.10 14.10
N GLN A 401 29.72 -14.25 15.12
CA GLN A 401 29.24 -14.66 16.45
C GLN A 401 27.76 -15.08 16.40
N PHE A 402 26.94 -14.38 15.62
CA PHE A 402 25.55 -14.78 15.40
C PHE A 402 25.46 -16.15 14.71
N LEU A 403 26.18 -16.32 13.62
CA LEU A 403 26.25 -17.58 12.88
C LEU A 403 26.77 -18.72 13.78
N ALA A 404 27.84 -18.49 14.55
CA ALA A 404 28.41 -19.49 15.45
C ALA A 404 27.43 -19.97 16.54
N ASN A 405 26.49 -19.11 16.97
CA ASN A 405 25.47 -19.49 17.96
C ASN A 405 24.50 -20.54 17.41
N TYR A 406 24.25 -20.55 16.11
CA TYR A 406 23.28 -21.41 15.45
C TYR A 406 23.89 -22.52 14.58
N HIS A 407 25.22 -22.53 14.37
CA HIS A 407 25.90 -23.52 13.51
C HIS A 407 26.30 -24.82 14.21
N ALA A 408 25.90 -25.04 15.45
CA ALA A 408 26.45 -26.13 16.28
C ALA A 408 26.23 -27.55 15.72
N ASP A 409 25.35 -27.79 14.74
CA ASP A 409 24.99 -29.12 14.25
C ASP A 409 24.86 -29.25 12.71
N GLY A 410 25.54 -28.43 11.95
CA GLY A 410 25.65 -28.62 10.49
C GLY A 410 24.66 -27.86 9.63
N ASP A 411 23.72 -27.12 10.20
CA ASP A 411 22.85 -26.21 9.48
C ASP A 411 23.66 -24.99 9.03
N LYS A 412 23.68 -24.76 7.71
CA LYS A 412 24.52 -23.72 7.10
C LYS A 412 23.70 -22.49 6.81
N LEU A 413 23.34 -21.71 7.85
CA LEU A 413 22.85 -20.36 7.62
C LEU A 413 23.95 -19.53 6.93
N LEU A 414 23.66 -19.01 5.75
CA LEU A 414 24.62 -18.22 5.00
C LEU A 414 24.60 -16.76 5.47
N PRO A 415 25.76 -16.07 5.47
CA PRO A 415 25.80 -14.64 5.78
C PRO A 415 24.82 -13.79 4.95
N SER A 416 24.56 -14.17 3.71
CA SER A 416 23.61 -13.49 2.82
C SER A 416 22.15 -13.68 3.21
N GLN A 417 21.84 -14.64 4.08
CA GLN A 417 20.49 -14.88 4.59
C GLN A 417 20.19 -14.08 5.86
N VAL A 418 21.20 -13.42 6.46
CA VAL A 418 21.02 -12.66 7.70
C VAL A 418 20.87 -11.18 7.41
N LEU A 419 19.83 -10.60 7.96
CA LEU A 419 19.60 -9.17 8.06
C LEU A 419 19.66 -8.76 9.52
N ALA A 420 19.98 -7.52 9.83
CA ALA A 420 19.93 -7.03 11.20
C ALA A 420 19.11 -5.76 11.32
N VAL A 421 18.30 -5.70 12.36
CA VAL A 421 17.62 -4.47 12.79
C VAL A 421 18.15 -4.07 14.17
N PHE A 422 18.16 -2.77 14.42
CA PHE A 422 18.72 -2.20 15.63
C PHE A 422 17.62 -1.59 16.49
N THR A 423 17.57 -1.99 17.77
CA THR A 423 16.60 -1.42 18.70
C THR A 423 17.21 -0.18 19.37
N PRO A 424 16.48 0.95 19.46
CA PRO A 424 17.04 2.22 19.94
C PRO A 424 17.23 2.32 21.46
N GLY A 425 16.93 1.27 22.24
CA GLY A 425 17.05 1.32 23.71
C GLY A 425 17.18 -0.03 24.35
N SER A 426 17.69 -0.06 25.58
CA SER A 426 18.00 -1.26 26.35
C SER A 426 16.82 -2.20 26.62
N ASN A 427 15.58 -1.69 26.55
CA ASN A 427 14.38 -2.45 26.87
C ASN A 427 13.47 -2.73 25.66
N GLN A 428 13.97 -2.51 24.44
CA GLN A 428 13.14 -2.56 23.21
C GLN A 428 13.38 -3.78 22.32
N GLY A 429 14.04 -4.83 22.80
CA GLY A 429 14.19 -6.10 22.07
C GLY A 429 13.00 -7.04 22.27
N LEU A 430 13.01 -8.18 21.59
CA LEU A 430 12.07 -9.26 21.85
C LEU A 430 12.17 -9.73 23.30
N ASN A 431 11.04 -9.96 23.93
CA ASN A 431 10.95 -10.48 25.31
C ASN A 431 10.26 -11.84 25.32
N GLY A 432 11.06 -12.90 25.39
CA GLY A 432 10.58 -14.27 25.46
C GLY A 432 10.27 -14.76 26.88
N THR A 433 10.56 -13.97 27.92
CA THR A 433 10.39 -14.40 29.33
C THR A 433 9.07 -13.99 29.95
N SER A 434 8.24 -13.23 29.26
CA SER A 434 6.94 -12.78 29.75
C SER A 434 5.81 -13.69 29.29
N THR A 435 4.96 -14.09 30.22
CA THR A 435 3.71 -14.85 29.95
C THR A 435 2.55 -13.92 29.53
N ASN A 436 2.72 -12.62 29.63
CA ASN A 436 1.79 -11.66 29.01
C ASN A 436 1.97 -11.75 27.50
N GLY A 437 0.99 -12.20 26.77
CA GLY A 437 1.08 -12.42 25.33
C GLY A 437 1.78 -11.30 24.55
N ARG A 438 2.44 -11.67 23.48
CA ARG A 438 3.16 -10.78 22.57
C ARG A 438 2.71 -11.02 21.14
N SER A 439 2.74 -9.97 20.34
CA SER A 439 2.53 -10.08 18.89
C SER A 439 3.68 -9.45 18.14
N LEU A 440 3.96 -10.02 16.99
CA LEU A 440 4.97 -9.54 16.08
C LEU A 440 4.36 -9.48 14.68
N GLY A 441 4.64 -8.44 13.93
CA GLY A 441 4.13 -8.29 12.58
C GLY A 441 5.18 -7.73 11.63
N ILE A 442 5.02 -8.03 10.35
CA ILE A 442 5.81 -7.42 9.27
C ILE A 442 4.88 -6.50 8.50
N SER A 443 5.39 -5.32 8.15
CA SER A 443 4.75 -4.45 7.17
C SER A 443 5.70 -4.04 6.06
N SER A 444 5.12 -3.71 4.92
CA SER A 444 5.84 -3.11 3.80
C SER A 444 6.49 -1.78 4.21
N PRO A 445 7.39 -1.23 3.38
CA PRO A 445 7.94 0.11 3.58
C PRO A 445 6.88 1.21 3.73
N SER A 446 5.72 1.04 3.09
CA SER A 446 4.56 1.93 3.22
C SER A 446 3.82 1.79 4.55
N GLY A 447 4.19 0.82 5.39
CA GLY A 447 3.52 0.55 6.65
C GLY A 447 2.30 -0.35 6.55
N THR A 448 1.99 -0.89 5.35
CA THR A 448 0.90 -1.86 5.19
C THR A 448 1.26 -3.15 5.92
N HIS A 449 0.39 -3.58 6.84
CA HIS A 449 0.57 -4.84 7.54
C HIS A 449 0.42 -6.00 6.57
N LEU A 450 1.40 -6.91 6.57
CA LEU A 450 1.41 -8.07 5.69
C LEU A 450 1.09 -9.37 6.42
N VAL A 451 1.73 -9.59 7.56
CA VAL A 451 1.58 -10.82 8.35
C VAL A 451 1.91 -10.59 9.82
N GLY A 452 1.30 -11.35 10.69
CA GLY A 452 1.59 -11.30 12.13
C GLY A 452 1.57 -12.67 12.79
N VAL A 453 2.25 -12.77 13.92
CA VAL A 453 2.28 -13.93 14.80
C VAL A 453 2.03 -13.52 16.25
N GLN A 454 1.52 -14.44 17.05
CA GLN A 454 1.32 -14.26 18.50
C GLN A 454 2.06 -15.36 19.25
N PHE A 455 2.62 -15.03 20.42
CA PHE A 455 3.31 -15.96 21.30
C PHE A 455 3.19 -15.58 22.77
N ASN A 456 3.50 -16.53 23.66
CA ASN A 456 3.48 -16.40 25.12
C ASN A 456 2.14 -15.94 25.72
N SER A 457 1.01 -16.32 25.12
CA SER A 457 -0.30 -15.93 25.61
C SER A 457 -0.74 -16.80 26.78
N GLY A 458 -0.53 -16.32 28.01
CA GLY A 458 -0.88 -17.03 29.27
C GLY A 458 0.21 -18.01 29.74
N GLN A 459 1.09 -18.44 28.89
CA GLN A 459 2.24 -19.31 29.19
C GLN A 459 3.42 -18.99 28.27
N LEU A 460 4.62 -19.49 28.58
CA LEU A 460 5.75 -19.42 27.66
C LEU A 460 5.58 -20.45 26.55
N ASP A 461 5.90 -20.06 25.32
CA ASP A 461 5.86 -20.93 24.14
C ASP A 461 7.27 -21.43 23.76
N ALA A 462 8.32 -20.87 24.34
CA ALA A 462 9.71 -21.29 24.17
C ALA A 462 10.52 -20.97 25.42
N GLY A 463 11.46 -21.82 25.75
CA GLY A 463 12.49 -21.63 26.77
C GLY A 463 13.69 -20.83 26.24
N VAL A 464 14.80 -20.86 27.01
CA VAL A 464 16.06 -20.26 26.60
C VAL A 464 16.64 -21.05 25.44
N ASN A 465 17.01 -20.35 24.36
CA ASN A 465 17.56 -20.94 23.14
C ASN A 465 16.61 -21.94 22.43
N GLU A 466 15.32 -21.70 22.55
CA GLU A 466 14.28 -22.43 21.85
C GLU A 466 13.48 -21.50 20.95
N SER A 467 12.79 -22.06 19.96
CA SER A 467 12.01 -21.34 18.97
C SER A 467 10.52 -21.71 19.00
N ILE A 468 9.74 -20.87 18.36
CA ILE A 468 8.34 -21.08 18.04
C ILE A 468 8.22 -21.08 16.54
N THR A 469 7.69 -22.15 15.95
CA THR A 469 7.47 -22.26 14.52
C THR A 469 6.02 -22.00 14.15
N TYR A 470 5.81 -21.48 12.93
CA TYR A 470 4.51 -21.09 12.42
C TYR A 470 4.27 -21.71 11.05
N GLN A 471 3.02 -21.95 10.73
CA GLN A 471 2.57 -22.46 9.44
C GLN A 471 1.69 -21.41 8.75
N GLU A 472 1.40 -21.65 7.48
CA GLU A 472 0.56 -20.75 6.69
C GLU A 472 -0.73 -20.32 7.39
N PRO A 473 -1.17 -19.07 7.22
CA PRO A 473 -2.42 -18.62 7.80
C PRO A 473 -3.58 -19.38 7.17
N ALA A 474 -4.62 -19.64 7.96
CA ALA A 474 -5.88 -20.13 7.41
C ALA A 474 -6.42 -19.14 6.35
N PRO A 475 -7.16 -19.61 5.33
CA PRO A 475 -7.78 -18.73 4.36
C PRO A 475 -8.53 -17.58 5.04
N LEU A 476 -8.27 -16.34 4.60
CA LEU A 476 -8.83 -15.09 5.12
C LEU A 476 -8.22 -14.56 6.43
N MET A 477 -7.15 -15.15 6.96
CA MET A 477 -6.46 -14.64 8.13
C MET A 477 -5.15 -13.94 7.77
N SER A 478 -4.88 -12.80 8.41
CA SER A 478 -3.60 -12.07 8.31
C SER A 478 -2.59 -12.49 9.38
N SER A 479 -2.93 -13.49 10.20
CA SER A 479 -2.06 -14.02 11.26
C SER A 479 -1.68 -15.46 10.97
N MET A 480 -0.38 -15.74 11.04
CA MET A 480 0.16 -17.10 10.96
C MET A 480 -0.35 -17.93 12.12
N GLN A 481 -0.58 -19.20 11.89
CA GLN A 481 -0.94 -20.14 12.94
C GLN A 481 0.32 -20.71 13.58
N LYS A 482 0.33 -20.77 14.92
CA LYS A 482 1.39 -21.44 15.66
C LYS A 482 1.36 -22.93 15.31
N LYS A 483 2.49 -23.45 14.86
CA LYS A 483 2.67 -24.86 14.51
C LYS A 483 3.20 -25.64 15.70
N ASP A 484 4.39 -25.28 16.18
CA ASP A 484 5.07 -25.94 17.28
C ASP A 484 5.70 -24.94 18.25
N THR A 485 5.91 -25.37 19.48
CA THR A 485 6.54 -24.61 20.57
C THR A 485 7.72 -25.40 21.15
N PHE A 486 8.64 -24.72 21.84
CA PHE A 486 9.83 -25.33 22.46
C PHE A 486 10.69 -26.12 21.44
N GLN A 487 10.80 -25.61 20.21
CA GLN A 487 11.57 -26.25 19.17
C GLN A 487 13.04 -25.81 19.24
N ARG A 488 13.92 -26.60 18.68
CA ARG A 488 15.28 -26.18 18.42
C ARG A 488 15.28 -25.13 17.30
N PRO A 489 16.02 -24.01 17.47
CA PRO A 489 16.14 -23.01 16.39
C PRO A 489 16.72 -23.62 15.12
N SER A 490 16.06 -23.32 13.97
CA SER A 490 16.43 -23.83 12.65
C SER A 490 16.58 -22.72 11.61
N PRO A 491 17.35 -21.65 11.89
CA PRO A 491 17.37 -20.45 11.06
C PRO A 491 17.83 -20.75 9.64
N GLY A 492 17.10 -20.22 8.66
CA GLY A 492 17.37 -20.41 7.23
C GLY A 492 16.81 -21.70 6.63
N GLN A 493 16.06 -22.49 7.39
CA GLN A 493 15.35 -23.67 6.91
C GLN A 493 13.84 -23.40 6.89
N PRO A 494 13.14 -23.56 5.75
CA PRO A 494 11.71 -23.26 5.61
C PRO A 494 10.79 -24.27 6.34
#